data_4cc0ec291df28236bc312d42592c9699
#
_entry.id   4cc0ec291df28236bc312d42592c9699
#
_cell.length_a   1.000
_cell.length_b   1.000
_cell.length_c   1.000
_cell.angle_alpha   90.00
_cell.angle_beta   90.00
_cell.angle_gamma   90.00
#
_symmetry.space_group_name_H-M   'P 1'
#
loop_
_entity.id
_entity.type
_entity.pdbx_description
1 polymer ?
#
loop_
_entity_poly.entity_id
_entity_poly.type
_entity_poly.pdbx_seq_one_letter_code
_entity_poly.pdbx_strand_id
1 'polypeptide(L)'
;TLPTSIVAMLLVKRHRPDVVMVEFGFHAVRVMELACTGVPLAVHFRGADASAERYLKRLEHRYRRLFRLTSAVIVKNQTMRSRLIALGAKPAQLLISPSGADEQRFKGATPASMPPRFLAVGRFVAKKGPLDTLEAFALLRDLTDQADACSLVMVGDGPLLATVQERARQLGLEKLVQFPGVLSPDAVAEEMRRARVFVQHSRTAEDGDEEGCPVSVMEAQLCGLPVVATRHGGIPDVVVDQ
;
A
#
# COMPACT_ATOMS: atom_id res chain seq x y z
N THR A 1 11.31 26.04 -20.35
CA THR A 1 10.94 25.80 -18.93
C THR A 1 12.20 25.56 -18.13
N LEU A 2 12.35 26.18 -16.97
CA LEU A 2 13.47 25.96 -16.05
C LEU A 2 13.48 24.50 -15.56
N PRO A 3 14.66 23.86 -15.37
CA PRO A 3 14.76 22.55 -14.73
C PRO A 3 14.11 22.55 -13.34
N THR A 4 13.47 21.44 -12.97
CA THR A 4 12.78 21.29 -11.67
C THR A 4 13.66 21.60 -10.48
N SER A 5 14.95 21.22 -10.53
CA SER A 5 15.93 21.51 -9.48
C SER A 5 16.15 23.01 -9.27
N ILE A 6 16.20 23.79 -10.36
CA ILE A 6 16.38 25.26 -10.28
C ILE A 6 15.14 25.90 -9.66
N VAL A 7 13.94 25.52 -10.09
CA VAL A 7 12.69 26.04 -9.51
C VAL A 7 12.62 25.72 -8.02
N ALA A 8 12.95 24.50 -7.64
CA ALA A 8 12.97 24.07 -6.24
C ALA A 8 13.98 24.88 -5.40
N MET A 9 15.21 25.14 -5.93
CA MET A 9 16.20 25.97 -5.25
C MET A 9 15.74 27.41 -5.07
N LEU A 10 15.06 28.00 -6.06
CA LEU A 10 14.49 29.35 -5.95
C LEU A 10 13.39 29.41 -4.86
N LEU A 11 12.55 28.38 -4.77
CA LEU A 11 11.52 28.28 -3.73
C LEU A 11 12.15 28.16 -2.34
N VAL A 12 13.17 27.29 -2.16
CA VAL A 12 13.90 27.16 -0.90
C VAL A 12 14.53 28.49 -0.49
N LYS A 13 15.18 29.19 -1.42
CA LYS A 13 15.78 30.51 -1.16
C LYS A 13 14.74 31.56 -0.76
N ARG A 14 13.55 31.51 -1.38
CA ARG A 14 12.47 32.46 -1.10
C ARG A 14 11.79 32.18 0.23
N HIS A 15 11.47 30.92 0.53
CA HIS A 15 10.65 30.53 1.68
C HIS A 15 11.48 30.16 2.92
N ARG A 16 12.79 29.90 2.75
CA ARG A 16 13.76 29.57 3.82
C ARG A 16 13.23 28.49 4.79
N PRO A 17 12.81 27.32 4.30
CA PRO A 17 12.30 26.27 5.17
C PRO A 17 13.42 25.70 6.04
N ASP A 18 13.09 25.20 7.22
CA ASP A 18 14.05 24.49 8.11
C ASP A 18 14.40 23.11 7.61
N VAL A 19 13.51 22.48 6.82
CA VAL A 19 13.69 21.16 6.21
C VAL A 19 12.89 21.08 4.90
N VAL A 20 13.42 20.32 3.94
CA VAL A 20 12.70 19.95 2.73
C VAL A 20 12.45 18.45 2.77
N MET A 21 11.18 18.04 2.70
CA MET A 21 10.79 16.65 2.54
C MET A 21 10.29 16.39 1.13
N VAL A 22 10.82 15.33 0.50
CA VAL A 22 10.42 14.93 -0.85
C VAL A 22 9.77 13.56 -0.80
N GLU A 23 8.54 13.50 -1.27
CA GLU A 23 7.79 12.25 -1.44
C GLU A 23 8.27 11.51 -2.68
N PHE A 24 8.54 10.23 -2.54
CA PHE A 24 9.07 9.28 -3.51
C PHE A 24 10.52 9.51 -3.95
N GLY A 25 11.33 8.45 -3.86
CA GLY A 25 12.73 8.46 -4.25
C GLY A 25 12.97 8.88 -5.71
N PHE A 26 12.11 8.50 -6.64
CA PHE A 26 12.21 8.89 -8.05
C PHE A 26 11.94 10.40 -8.30
N HIS A 27 11.23 11.08 -7.41
CA HIS A 27 11.13 12.54 -7.43
C HIS A 27 12.35 13.18 -6.76
N ALA A 28 12.81 12.61 -5.65
CA ALA A 28 13.95 13.13 -4.90
C ALA A 28 15.23 13.21 -5.76
N VAL A 29 15.47 12.23 -6.63
CA VAL A 29 16.61 12.28 -7.54
C VAL A 29 16.58 13.43 -8.55
N ARG A 30 15.42 14.08 -8.76
CA ARG A 30 15.30 15.25 -9.64
C ARG A 30 15.62 16.57 -8.96
N VAL A 31 15.64 16.56 -7.64
CA VAL A 31 15.83 17.76 -6.80
C VAL A 31 16.91 17.56 -5.73
N MET A 32 17.71 16.51 -5.82
CA MET A 32 18.72 16.18 -4.80
C MET A 32 19.80 17.27 -4.63
N GLU A 33 19.95 18.15 -5.61
CA GLU A 33 20.84 19.31 -5.52
C GLU A 33 20.36 20.33 -4.48
N LEU A 34 19.12 20.24 -4.00
CA LEU A 34 18.63 21.04 -2.86
C LEU A 34 19.49 20.87 -1.61
N ALA A 35 20.13 19.71 -1.42
CA ALA A 35 21.08 19.51 -0.33
C ALA A 35 22.26 20.51 -0.36
N CYS A 36 22.58 21.10 -1.52
CA CYS A 36 23.63 22.13 -1.65
C CYS A 36 23.19 23.51 -1.13
N THR A 37 21.92 23.70 -0.81
CA THR A 37 21.41 24.97 -0.22
C THR A 37 21.71 25.09 1.27
N GLY A 38 22.23 24.05 1.91
CA GLY A 38 22.41 23.95 3.36
C GLY A 38 21.14 23.57 4.14
N VAL A 39 19.99 23.49 3.48
CA VAL A 39 18.74 23.04 4.11
C VAL A 39 18.70 21.51 4.15
N PRO A 40 18.42 20.89 5.31
CA PRO A 40 18.30 19.45 5.43
C PRO A 40 17.28 18.87 4.45
N LEU A 41 17.67 17.80 3.73
CA LEU A 41 16.79 17.09 2.78
C LEU A 41 16.39 15.74 3.35
N ALA A 42 15.12 15.53 3.56
CA ALA A 42 14.51 14.24 3.91
C ALA A 42 13.80 13.64 2.70
N VAL A 43 13.88 12.33 2.54
CA VAL A 43 13.21 11.61 1.44
C VAL A 43 12.36 10.49 1.99
N HIS A 44 11.09 10.45 1.56
CA HIS A 44 10.14 9.44 1.97
C HIS A 44 9.87 8.45 0.83
N PHE A 45 10.33 7.22 0.99
CA PHE A 45 10.04 6.11 0.08
C PHE A 45 8.69 5.48 0.46
N ARG A 46 7.81 5.33 -0.53
CA ARG A 46 6.41 4.98 -0.30
C ARG A 46 5.98 3.58 -0.77
N GLY A 47 6.73 2.95 -1.65
CA GLY A 47 6.37 1.64 -2.20
C GLY A 47 7.18 1.32 -3.45
N ALA A 48 6.59 1.46 -4.64
CA ALA A 48 7.20 1.13 -5.92
C ALA A 48 8.60 1.72 -6.15
N ASP A 49 8.86 2.90 -5.59
CA ASP A 49 10.16 3.57 -5.62
C ASP A 49 11.26 2.83 -4.84
N ALA A 50 10.87 1.92 -3.94
CA ALA A 50 11.78 1.06 -3.18
C ALA A 50 11.65 -0.45 -3.52
N SER A 51 10.70 -0.85 -4.39
CA SER A 51 10.45 -2.25 -4.73
C SER A 51 10.48 -2.54 -6.22
N ALA A 52 9.81 -1.72 -7.05
CA ALA A 52 9.68 -2.02 -8.47
C ALA A 52 11.04 -1.94 -9.21
N GLU A 53 11.39 -3.05 -9.87
CA GLU A 53 12.69 -3.22 -10.55
C GLU A 53 13.00 -2.10 -11.55
N ARG A 54 11.97 -1.61 -12.26
CA ARG A 54 12.11 -0.51 -13.22
C ARG A 54 12.71 0.76 -12.60
N TYR A 55 12.38 1.05 -11.33
CA TYR A 55 12.96 2.20 -10.62
C TYR A 55 14.31 1.85 -10.01
N LEU A 56 14.43 0.69 -9.38
CA LEU A 56 15.66 0.27 -8.72
C LEU A 56 16.81 0.15 -9.72
N LYS A 57 16.63 -0.59 -10.83
CA LYS A 57 17.67 -0.75 -11.86
C LYS A 57 18.01 0.57 -12.55
N ARG A 58 17.00 1.36 -12.94
CA ARG A 58 17.19 2.63 -13.66
C ARG A 58 17.83 3.72 -12.80
N LEU A 59 17.51 3.77 -11.52
CA LEU A 59 17.89 4.85 -10.63
C LEU A 59 18.97 4.47 -9.61
N GLU A 60 19.50 3.25 -9.62
CA GLU A 60 20.47 2.75 -8.64
C GLU A 60 21.60 3.74 -8.38
N HIS A 61 22.32 4.16 -9.42
CA HIS A 61 23.43 5.09 -9.29
C HIS A 61 22.98 6.45 -8.71
N ARG A 62 21.79 6.93 -9.11
CA ARG A 62 21.24 8.18 -8.60
C ARG A 62 20.76 8.05 -7.16
N TYR A 63 20.21 6.91 -6.74
CA TYR A 63 19.85 6.63 -5.36
C TYR A 63 21.10 6.58 -4.47
N ARG A 64 22.19 5.93 -4.91
CA ARG A 64 23.47 5.95 -4.19
C ARG A 64 23.99 7.37 -3.96
N ARG A 65 23.86 8.27 -4.95
CA ARG A 65 24.19 9.68 -4.82
C ARG A 65 23.23 10.40 -3.88
N LEU A 66 21.92 10.18 -4.02
CA LEU A 66 20.86 10.75 -3.19
C LEU A 66 21.14 10.46 -1.70
N PHE A 67 21.42 9.20 -1.35
CA PHE A 67 21.70 8.81 0.04
C PHE A 67 22.91 9.50 0.65
N ARG A 68 23.89 9.93 -0.14
CA ARG A 68 25.01 10.72 0.37
C ARG A 68 24.65 12.18 0.65
N LEU A 69 23.58 12.67 0.05
CA LEU A 69 23.13 14.06 0.12
C LEU A 69 21.97 14.29 1.08
N THR A 70 21.24 13.23 1.44
CA THR A 70 20.06 13.32 2.31
C THR A 70 20.43 13.20 3.78
N SER A 71 19.76 14.01 4.61
CA SER A 71 19.87 13.96 6.08
C SER A 71 19.07 12.79 6.67
N ALA A 72 17.92 12.47 6.07
CA ALA A 72 17.05 11.39 6.51
C ALA A 72 16.38 10.68 5.32
N VAL A 73 16.17 9.39 5.47
CA VAL A 73 15.44 8.54 4.53
C VAL A 73 14.33 7.83 5.31
N ILE A 74 13.09 8.13 4.97
CA ILE A 74 11.91 7.57 5.64
C ILE A 74 11.39 6.41 4.78
N VAL A 75 11.10 5.28 5.41
CA VAL A 75 10.57 4.07 4.78
C VAL A 75 9.34 3.56 5.51
N LYS A 76 8.53 2.75 4.85
CA LYS A 76 7.26 2.26 5.40
C LYS A 76 7.40 1.00 6.25
N ASN A 77 8.43 0.19 6.01
CA ASN A 77 8.59 -1.12 6.65
C ASN A 77 10.05 -1.57 6.68
N GLN A 78 10.30 -2.67 7.38
CA GLN A 78 11.64 -3.25 7.54
C GLN A 78 12.21 -3.80 6.22
N THR A 79 11.37 -4.36 5.35
CA THR A 79 11.81 -4.85 4.03
C THR A 79 12.37 -3.72 3.17
N MET A 80 11.66 -2.58 3.09
CA MET A 80 12.17 -1.38 2.40
C MET A 80 13.47 -0.89 3.02
N ARG A 81 13.55 -0.84 4.36
CA ARG A 81 14.76 -0.44 5.07
C ARG A 81 15.97 -1.29 4.65
N SER A 82 15.84 -2.60 4.70
CA SER A 82 16.91 -3.54 4.32
C SER A 82 17.32 -3.37 2.85
N ARG A 83 16.34 -3.19 1.95
CA ARG A 83 16.58 -2.99 0.52
C ARG A 83 17.35 -1.69 0.24
N LEU A 84 17.00 -0.58 0.89
CA LEU A 84 17.69 0.69 0.70
C LEU A 84 19.10 0.69 1.32
N ILE A 85 19.32 -0.07 2.40
CA ILE A 85 20.67 -0.32 2.93
C ILE A 85 21.53 -1.05 1.88
N ALA A 86 21.01 -2.10 1.25
CA ALA A 86 21.69 -2.82 0.19
C ALA A 86 22.01 -1.92 -1.02
N LEU A 87 21.18 -0.89 -1.27
CA LEU A 87 21.42 0.14 -2.29
C LEU A 87 22.38 1.25 -1.84
N GLY A 88 22.89 1.21 -0.60
CA GLY A 88 23.91 2.13 -0.11
C GLY A 88 23.41 3.25 0.80
N ALA A 89 22.18 3.19 1.30
CA ALA A 89 21.71 4.07 2.37
C ALA A 89 22.39 3.69 3.70
N LYS A 90 22.77 4.69 4.50
CA LYS A 90 23.37 4.46 5.82
C LYS A 90 22.29 4.05 6.82
N PRO A 91 22.46 2.98 7.63
CA PRO A 91 21.47 2.55 8.61
C PRO A 91 21.01 3.66 9.56
N ALA A 92 21.92 4.57 9.95
CA ALA A 92 21.65 5.66 10.88
C ALA A 92 20.74 6.78 10.29
N GLN A 93 20.61 6.88 8.96
CA GLN A 93 19.75 7.88 8.33
C GLN A 93 18.36 7.34 8.01
N LEU A 94 18.11 6.04 8.21
CA LEU A 94 16.86 5.36 7.87
C LEU A 94 15.91 5.32 9.07
N LEU A 95 14.73 5.90 8.87
CA LEU A 95 13.63 5.96 9.83
C LEU A 95 12.46 5.14 9.27
N ILE A 96 11.94 4.21 10.07
CA ILE A 96 10.71 3.49 9.73
C ILE A 96 9.53 4.31 10.24
N SER A 97 8.63 4.68 9.32
CA SER A 97 7.38 5.37 9.60
C SER A 97 6.27 4.72 8.81
N PRO A 98 5.56 3.76 9.37
CA PRO A 98 4.39 3.14 8.74
C PRO A 98 3.33 4.20 8.38
N SER A 99 2.39 3.83 7.51
CA SER A 99 1.20 4.65 7.31
C SER A 99 0.33 4.58 8.58
N GLY A 100 -0.52 5.57 8.78
CA GLY A 100 -1.57 5.54 9.79
C GLY A 100 -2.94 5.39 9.14
N ALA A 101 -3.95 5.12 9.96
CA ALA A 101 -5.35 5.17 9.61
C ALA A 101 -6.12 6.07 10.57
N ASP A 102 -7.28 6.58 10.13
CA ASP A 102 -8.10 7.52 10.89
C ASP A 102 -8.95 6.77 11.93
N GLU A 103 -8.54 6.79 13.19
CA GLU A 103 -9.23 6.13 14.29
C GLU A 103 -10.62 6.69 14.61
N GLN A 104 -10.91 7.92 14.20
CA GLN A 104 -12.23 8.50 14.40
C GLN A 104 -13.24 7.95 13.41
N ARG A 105 -12.79 7.63 12.21
CA ARG A 105 -13.60 7.10 11.12
C ARG A 105 -13.72 5.57 11.17
N PHE A 106 -12.60 4.88 11.35
CA PHE A 106 -12.52 3.42 11.31
C PHE A 106 -12.63 2.83 12.70
N LYS A 107 -13.87 2.56 13.16
CA LYS A 107 -14.20 1.99 14.45
C LYS A 107 -15.57 1.34 14.47
N GLY A 108 -15.82 0.50 15.47
CA GLY A 108 -17.16 0.06 15.87
C GLY A 108 -17.75 -1.08 15.05
N ALA A 109 -16.94 -1.92 14.38
CA ALA A 109 -17.41 -3.17 13.83
C ALA A 109 -17.74 -4.20 14.92
N THR A 110 -18.73 -5.03 14.65
CA THR A 110 -19.14 -6.16 15.51
C THR A 110 -19.15 -7.45 14.69
N PRO A 111 -17.98 -7.95 14.25
CA PRO A 111 -17.89 -9.01 13.24
C PRO A 111 -18.60 -10.30 13.66
N ALA A 112 -18.65 -10.63 14.96
CA ALA A 112 -19.32 -11.84 15.44
C ALA A 112 -20.84 -11.85 15.17
N SER A 113 -21.48 -10.68 15.07
CA SER A 113 -22.92 -10.54 14.80
C SER A 113 -23.24 -10.39 13.31
N MET A 114 -22.21 -10.23 12.46
CA MET A 114 -22.41 -10.05 11.02
C MET A 114 -22.54 -11.39 10.28
N PRO A 115 -23.31 -11.44 9.18
CA PRO A 115 -23.33 -12.59 8.28
C PRO A 115 -21.91 -12.85 7.75
N PRO A 116 -21.63 -14.03 7.16
CA PRO A 116 -20.30 -14.36 6.63
C PRO A 116 -19.98 -13.54 5.37
N ARG A 117 -19.75 -12.25 5.56
CA ARG A 117 -19.44 -11.26 4.55
C ARG A 117 -17.96 -10.90 4.60
N PHE A 118 -17.25 -11.25 3.54
CA PHE A 118 -15.83 -10.92 3.34
C PHE A 118 -15.70 -9.58 2.65
N LEU A 119 -14.68 -8.81 3.03
CA LEU A 119 -14.40 -7.49 2.45
C LEU A 119 -12.94 -7.42 2.00
N ALA A 120 -12.73 -7.00 0.77
CA ALA A 120 -11.43 -6.59 0.24
C ALA A 120 -11.49 -5.13 -0.22
N VAL A 121 -10.51 -4.31 0.16
CA VAL A 121 -10.44 -2.90 -0.21
C VAL A 121 -9.07 -2.57 -0.79
N GLY A 122 -9.02 -2.13 -2.05
CA GLY A 122 -7.77 -1.75 -2.67
C GLY A 122 -7.85 -1.60 -4.18
N ARG A 123 -6.76 -1.12 -4.76
CA ARG A 123 -6.65 -1.03 -6.22
C ARG A 123 -6.60 -2.42 -6.85
N PHE A 124 -7.28 -2.59 -7.97
CA PHE A 124 -7.22 -3.83 -8.76
C PHE A 124 -5.93 -3.88 -9.60
N VAL A 125 -4.80 -4.09 -8.92
CA VAL A 125 -3.45 -4.22 -9.48
C VAL A 125 -2.79 -5.51 -9.01
N ALA A 126 -1.80 -6.01 -9.77
CA ALA A 126 -1.19 -7.33 -9.55
C ALA A 126 -0.71 -7.54 -8.10
N LYS A 127 -0.04 -6.55 -7.51
CA LYS A 127 0.47 -6.68 -6.13
C LYS A 127 -0.60 -6.79 -5.04
N LYS A 128 -1.85 -6.40 -5.32
CA LYS A 128 -2.97 -6.54 -4.37
C LYS A 128 -3.67 -7.90 -4.47
N GLY A 129 -3.33 -8.72 -5.47
CA GLY A 129 -3.85 -10.07 -5.66
C GLY A 129 -5.38 -10.16 -5.73
N PRO A 130 -6.09 -9.31 -6.51
CA PRO A 130 -7.54 -9.37 -6.54
C PRO A 130 -8.08 -10.67 -7.15
N LEU A 131 -7.36 -11.28 -8.08
CA LEU A 131 -7.69 -12.61 -8.60
C LEU A 131 -7.47 -13.68 -7.53
N ASP A 132 -6.37 -13.61 -6.79
CA ASP A 132 -6.08 -14.56 -5.71
C ASP A 132 -7.17 -14.50 -4.62
N THR A 133 -7.66 -13.28 -4.30
CA THR A 133 -8.79 -13.09 -3.38
C THR A 133 -10.08 -13.76 -3.89
N LEU A 134 -10.38 -13.58 -5.18
CA LEU A 134 -11.56 -14.18 -5.80
C LEU A 134 -11.48 -15.70 -5.85
N GLU A 135 -10.32 -16.25 -6.24
CA GLU A 135 -10.09 -17.72 -6.29
C GLU A 135 -10.17 -18.34 -4.90
N ALA A 136 -9.59 -17.68 -3.88
CA ALA A 136 -9.69 -18.15 -2.50
C ALA A 136 -11.15 -18.16 -2.01
N PHE A 137 -11.95 -17.16 -2.40
CA PHE A 137 -13.38 -17.14 -2.09
C PHE A 137 -14.16 -18.24 -2.83
N ALA A 138 -13.80 -18.54 -4.09
CA ALA A 138 -14.39 -19.63 -4.84
C ALA A 138 -14.13 -20.99 -4.16
N LEU A 139 -12.89 -21.24 -3.72
CA LEU A 139 -12.50 -22.47 -3.01
C LEU A 139 -13.26 -22.66 -1.69
N LEU A 140 -13.67 -21.57 -1.03
CA LEU A 140 -14.45 -21.65 0.21
C LEU A 140 -15.76 -22.43 0.01
N ARG A 141 -16.36 -22.37 -1.19
CA ARG A 141 -17.62 -23.07 -1.52
C ARG A 141 -17.45 -24.59 -1.44
N ASP A 142 -16.27 -25.09 -1.74
CA ASP A 142 -15.97 -26.53 -1.68
C ASP A 142 -15.65 -27.00 -0.26
N LEU A 143 -15.43 -26.06 0.65
CA LEU A 143 -15.00 -26.32 2.02
C LEU A 143 -16.10 -26.18 3.08
N THR A 144 -17.29 -25.66 2.71
CA THR A 144 -18.38 -25.44 3.68
C THR A 144 -19.76 -25.62 3.08
N ASP A 145 -20.65 -26.26 3.82
CA ASP A 145 -22.06 -26.40 3.48
C ASP A 145 -22.83 -25.06 3.56
N GLN A 146 -22.21 -24.02 4.14
CA GLN A 146 -22.77 -22.66 4.25
C GLN A 146 -22.28 -21.73 3.13
N ALA A 147 -21.71 -22.25 2.08
CA ALA A 147 -21.11 -21.46 0.99
C ALA A 147 -22.08 -20.42 0.38
N ASP A 148 -23.35 -20.78 0.22
CA ASP A 148 -24.38 -19.90 -0.36
C ASP A 148 -24.78 -18.74 0.58
N ALA A 149 -24.46 -18.83 1.87
CA ALA A 149 -24.64 -17.74 2.83
C ALA A 149 -23.45 -16.75 2.83
N CYS A 150 -22.31 -17.13 2.24
CA CYS A 150 -21.13 -16.29 2.17
C CYS A 150 -21.25 -15.26 1.04
N SER A 151 -20.71 -14.07 1.26
CA SER A 151 -20.59 -13.03 0.24
C SER A 151 -19.22 -12.36 0.29
N LEU A 152 -18.77 -11.85 -0.86
CA LEU A 152 -17.52 -11.10 -0.98
C LEU A 152 -17.82 -9.71 -1.58
N VAL A 153 -17.29 -8.67 -0.95
CA VAL A 153 -17.32 -7.31 -1.50
C VAL A 153 -15.90 -6.87 -1.80
N MET A 154 -15.65 -6.50 -3.04
CA MET A 154 -14.35 -6.05 -3.52
C MET A 154 -14.43 -4.57 -3.93
N VAL A 155 -13.98 -3.69 -3.04
CA VAL A 155 -14.03 -2.23 -3.20
C VAL A 155 -12.76 -1.73 -3.88
N GLY A 156 -12.92 -0.89 -4.90
CA GLY A 156 -11.83 -0.24 -5.60
C GLY A 156 -11.97 -0.29 -7.10
N ASP A 157 -10.92 0.13 -7.79
CA ASP A 157 -10.81 0.15 -9.25
C ASP A 157 -9.36 -0.13 -9.67
N GLY A 158 -9.14 -0.40 -10.94
CA GLY A 158 -7.83 -0.62 -11.51
C GLY A 158 -7.83 -1.50 -12.76
N PRO A 159 -6.66 -1.68 -13.40
CA PRO A 159 -6.55 -2.36 -14.68
C PRO A 159 -7.03 -3.83 -14.67
N LEU A 160 -7.04 -4.48 -13.51
CA LEU A 160 -7.50 -5.88 -13.39
C LEU A 160 -9.00 -6.01 -13.07
N LEU A 161 -9.76 -4.93 -12.87
CA LEU A 161 -11.17 -5.01 -12.48
C LEU A 161 -12.01 -5.83 -13.46
N ALA A 162 -11.91 -5.51 -14.76
CA ALA A 162 -12.66 -6.24 -15.80
C ALA A 162 -12.29 -7.73 -15.85
N THR A 163 -11.00 -8.06 -15.67
CA THR A 163 -10.52 -9.44 -15.62
C THR A 163 -11.09 -10.19 -14.42
N VAL A 164 -11.15 -9.55 -13.24
CA VAL A 164 -11.69 -10.16 -12.02
C VAL A 164 -13.20 -10.36 -12.13
N GLN A 165 -13.91 -9.40 -12.71
CA GLN A 165 -15.36 -9.51 -12.96
C GLN A 165 -15.69 -10.65 -13.93
N GLU A 166 -14.91 -10.77 -15.02
CA GLU A 166 -15.05 -11.88 -15.97
C GLU A 166 -14.79 -13.23 -15.30
N ARG A 167 -13.74 -13.28 -14.47
CA ARG A 167 -13.41 -14.50 -13.72
C ARG A 167 -14.50 -14.87 -12.72
N ALA A 168 -15.12 -13.90 -12.07
CA ALA A 168 -16.25 -14.14 -11.17
C ALA A 168 -17.45 -14.79 -11.92
N ARG A 169 -17.71 -14.33 -13.16
CA ARG A 169 -18.74 -14.95 -14.02
C ARG A 169 -18.41 -16.39 -14.38
N GLN A 170 -17.17 -16.66 -14.80
CA GLN A 170 -16.71 -18.01 -15.14
C GLN A 170 -16.83 -18.99 -13.96
N LEU A 171 -16.66 -18.49 -12.73
CA LEU A 171 -16.79 -19.26 -11.49
C LEU A 171 -18.25 -19.33 -10.96
N GLY A 172 -19.23 -18.69 -11.64
CA GLY A 172 -20.63 -18.65 -11.19
C GLY A 172 -20.83 -17.89 -9.88
N LEU A 173 -20.04 -16.83 -9.64
CA LEU A 173 -20.03 -16.08 -8.39
C LEU A 173 -20.76 -14.74 -8.46
N GLU A 174 -21.46 -14.42 -9.56
CA GLU A 174 -22.07 -13.09 -9.80
C GLU A 174 -23.07 -12.67 -8.71
N LYS A 175 -23.74 -13.64 -8.10
CA LYS A 175 -24.72 -13.38 -7.02
C LYS A 175 -24.05 -13.20 -5.65
N LEU A 176 -22.84 -13.67 -5.49
CA LEU A 176 -22.11 -13.72 -4.20
C LEU A 176 -21.00 -12.66 -4.11
N VAL A 177 -20.54 -12.14 -5.25
CA VAL A 177 -19.44 -11.15 -5.30
C VAL A 177 -19.98 -9.81 -5.81
N GLN A 178 -19.70 -8.75 -5.05
CA GLN A 178 -20.08 -7.39 -5.38
C GLN A 178 -18.84 -6.53 -5.67
N PHE A 179 -18.94 -5.68 -6.70
CA PHE A 179 -17.91 -4.75 -7.12
C PHE A 179 -18.48 -3.31 -7.11
N PRO A 180 -18.54 -2.63 -5.95
CA PRO A 180 -19.15 -1.31 -5.85
C PRO A 180 -18.31 -0.18 -6.47
N GLY A 181 -17.10 -0.50 -6.99
CA GLY A 181 -16.17 0.49 -7.50
C GLY A 181 -15.43 1.23 -6.39
N VAL A 182 -15.00 2.46 -6.66
CA VAL A 182 -14.33 3.31 -5.69
C VAL A 182 -15.35 3.95 -4.75
N LEU A 183 -15.14 3.80 -3.46
CA LEU A 183 -15.98 4.36 -2.41
C LEU A 183 -15.25 5.51 -1.67
N SER A 184 -16.02 6.42 -1.08
CA SER A 184 -15.47 7.40 -0.14
C SER A 184 -14.94 6.73 1.12
N PRO A 185 -14.02 7.37 1.87
CA PRO A 185 -13.51 6.81 3.12
C PRO A 185 -14.61 6.47 4.14
N ASP A 186 -15.68 7.27 4.20
CA ASP A 186 -16.83 7.02 5.09
C ASP A 186 -17.63 5.78 4.64
N ALA A 187 -17.82 5.63 3.32
CA ALA A 187 -18.48 4.44 2.77
C ALA A 187 -17.62 3.17 2.94
N VAL A 188 -16.29 3.27 2.85
CA VAL A 188 -15.38 2.16 3.17
C VAL A 188 -15.51 1.76 4.64
N ALA A 189 -15.54 2.72 5.55
CA ALA A 189 -15.73 2.46 6.98
C ALA A 189 -17.09 1.79 7.27
N GLU A 190 -18.15 2.17 6.53
CA GLU A 190 -19.45 1.51 6.64
C GLU A 190 -19.41 0.07 6.11
N GLU A 191 -18.71 -0.19 4.99
CA GLU A 191 -18.51 -1.55 4.49
C GLU A 191 -17.70 -2.41 5.49
N MET A 192 -16.72 -1.83 6.17
CA MET A 192 -15.98 -2.50 7.24
C MET A 192 -16.88 -2.86 8.42
N ARG A 193 -17.78 -1.98 8.85
CA ARG A 193 -18.75 -2.28 9.93
C ARG A 193 -19.71 -3.41 9.59
N ARG A 194 -20.03 -3.59 8.29
CA ARG A 194 -20.91 -4.65 7.78
C ARG A 194 -20.20 -5.98 7.48
N ALA A 195 -18.87 -5.98 7.50
CA ALA A 195 -18.06 -7.16 7.21
C ALA A 195 -17.88 -8.05 8.44
N ARG A 196 -17.68 -9.33 8.21
CA ARG A 196 -17.24 -10.29 9.22
C ARG A 196 -15.72 -10.47 9.23
N VAL A 197 -15.10 -10.39 8.06
CA VAL A 197 -13.65 -10.60 7.87
C VAL A 197 -13.14 -9.67 6.77
N PHE A 198 -11.99 -9.08 6.98
CA PHE A 198 -11.23 -8.37 5.95
C PHE A 198 -10.20 -9.31 5.33
N VAL A 199 -10.10 -9.30 4.00
CA VAL A 199 -9.16 -10.19 3.27
C VAL A 199 -8.27 -9.40 2.32
N GLN A 200 -6.97 -9.74 2.26
CA GLN A 200 -6.02 -9.14 1.32
C GLN A 200 -4.90 -10.10 0.93
N HIS A 201 -4.86 -10.52 -0.34
CA HIS A 201 -3.87 -11.44 -0.90
C HIS A 201 -2.76 -10.70 -1.65
N SER A 202 -1.96 -9.88 -0.92
CA SER A 202 -0.84 -9.19 -1.53
C SER A 202 0.27 -10.15 -1.95
N ARG A 203 0.91 -9.84 -3.09
CA ARG A 203 2.02 -10.61 -3.66
C ARG A 203 3.01 -9.68 -4.36
N THR A 204 4.18 -10.18 -4.70
CA THR A 204 5.11 -9.47 -5.58
C THR A 204 4.56 -9.47 -7.01
N ALA A 205 4.42 -8.29 -7.62
CA ALA A 205 4.05 -8.16 -9.01
C ALA A 205 5.22 -8.55 -9.94
N GLU A 206 4.95 -8.81 -11.22
CA GLU A 206 5.97 -9.20 -12.19
C GLU A 206 7.11 -8.17 -12.35
N ASP A 207 6.80 -6.89 -12.15
CA ASP A 207 7.79 -5.81 -12.18
C ASP A 207 8.51 -5.59 -10.82
N GLY A 208 8.32 -6.50 -9.87
CA GLY A 208 8.90 -6.45 -8.54
C GLY A 208 8.20 -5.48 -7.58
N ASP A 209 7.07 -4.84 -7.97
CA ASP A 209 6.31 -3.97 -7.06
C ASP A 209 5.66 -4.80 -5.94
N GLU A 210 5.83 -4.34 -4.70
CA GLU A 210 5.38 -5.00 -3.48
C GLU A 210 4.49 -4.10 -2.65
N GLU A 211 3.75 -4.71 -1.72
CA GLU A 211 2.98 -3.97 -0.72
C GLU A 211 3.91 -3.33 0.30
N GLY A 212 3.84 -2.01 0.39
CA GLY A 212 4.65 -1.25 1.33
C GLY A 212 4.08 -1.26 2.74
N CYS A 213 2.89 -0.69 2.89
CA CYS A 213 2.15 -0.63 4.15
C CYS A 213 0.67 -0.48 3.80
N PRO A 214 -0.12 -1.55 3.91
CA PRO A 214 -1.51 -1.54 3.45
C PRO A 214 -2.41 -0.78 4.42
N VAL A 215 -2.77 0.45 4.07
CA VAL A 215 -3.65 1.30 4.89
C VAL A 215 -4.98 0.61 5.18
N SER A 216 -5.58 -0.05 4.17
CA SER A 216 -6.85 -0.77 4.32
C SER A 216 -6.81 -1.90 5.36
N VAL A 217 -5.65 -2.54 5.56
CA VAL A 217 -5.47 -3.54 6.64
C VAL A 217 -5.50 -2.86 8.01
N MET A 218 -4.83 -1.73 8.16
CA MET A 218 -4.83 -0.97 9.43
C MET A 218 -6.22 -0.38 9.72
N GLU A 219 -6.92 0.10 8.70
CA GLU A 219 -8.30 0.57 8.79
C GLU A 219 -9.24 -0.55 9.27
N ALA A 220 -9.10 -1.76 8.72
CA ALA A 220 -9.87 -2.94 9.14
C ALA A 220 -9.58 -3.31 10.60
N GLN A 221 -8.31 -3.31 11.01
CA GLN A 221 -7.92 -3.59 12.40
C GLN A 221 -8.48 -2.54 13.38
N LEU A 222 -8.42 -1.25 13.03
CA LEU A 222 -9.02 -0.18 13.84
C LEU A 222 -10.54 -0.32 13.95
N CYS A 223 -11.20 -0.78 12.89
CA CYS A 223 -12.63 -1.12 12.94
C CYS A 223 -12.94 -2.30 13.90
N GLY A 224 -11.96 -3.12 14.22
CA GLY A 224 -12.13 -4.35 15.01
C GLY A 224 -12.40 -5.59 14.15
N LEU A 225 -12.09 -5.56 12.86
CA LEU A 225 -12.24 -6.72 11.97
C LEU A 225 -11.08 -7.71 12.12
N PRO A 226 -11.35 -9.01 12.15
CA PRO A 226 -10.34 -10.03 11.86
C PRO A 226 -9.77 -9.81 10.45
N VAL A 227 -8.46 -9.96 10.32
CA VAL A 227 -7.75 -9.80 9.05
C VAL A 227 -7.14 -11.13 8.63
N VAL A 228 -7.44 -11.55 7.41
CA VAL A 228 -6.77 -12.66 6.73
C VAL A 228 -5.95 -12.09 5.59
N ALA A 229 -4.63 -12.19 5.69
CA ALA A 229 -3.73 -11.62 4.70
C ALA A 229 -2.50 -12.49 4.47
N THR A 230 -1.87 -12.34 3.30
CA THR A 230 -0.60 -13.02 3.00
C THR A 230 0.55 -12.40 3.79
N ARG A 231 1.53 -13.23 4.21
CA ARG A 231 2.80 -12.76 4.77
C ARG A 231 3.66 -12.16 3.66
N HIS A 232 3.36 -10.92 3.27
CA HIS A 232 4.00 -10.25 2.15
C HIS A 232 4.32 -8.79 2.46
N GLY A 233 5.50 -8.33 1.99
CA GLY A 233 5.93 -6.94 2.08
C GLY A 233 5.89 -6.40 3.51
N GLY A 234 5.16 -5.30 3.72
CA GLY A 234 4.99 -4.68 5.03
C GLY A 234 3.78 -5.18 5.84
N ILE A 235 3.06 -6.20 5.39
CA ILE A 235 1.93 -6.77 6.15
C ILE A 235 2.38 -7.33 7.50
N PRO A 236 3.48 -8.13 7.60
CA PRO A 236 3.96 -8.64 8.88
C PRO A 236 4.38 -7.57 9.90
N ASP A 237 4.64 -6.33 9.44
CA ASP A 237 5.01 -5.24 10.33
C ASP A 237 3.78 -4.59 11.00
N VAL A 238 2.57 -4.88 10.51
CA VAL A 238 1.32 -4.29 10.99
C VAL A 238 0.25 -5.31 11.42
N VAL A 239 0.43 -6.58 11.10
CA VAL A 239 -0.47 -7.68 11.48
C VAL A 239 0.30 -8.67 12.34
N VAL A 240 -0.23 -8.95 13.54
CA VAL A 240 0.28 -10.00 14.42
C VAL A 240 -0.41 -11.31 14.04
N ASP A 241 0.37 -12.35 13.77
CA ASP A 241 -0.11 -13.71 13.53
C ASP A 241 -0.48 -14.35 14.87
N GLN A 242 -1.73 -14.80 14.99
CA GLN A 242 -2.27 -15.44 16.20
C GLN A 242 -2.65 -16.88 15.92
#